data_6c64db92911fc316738450c856e049ac
#
_entry.id   6c64db92911fc316738450c856e049ac
#
_cell.length_a   1.000
_cell.length_b   1.000
_cell.length_c   1.000
_cell.angle_alpha   90.00
_cell.angle_beta   90.00
_cell.angle_gamma   90.00
#
_symmetry.space_group_name_H-M   'P 1'
#
loop_
_entity.id
_entity.type
_entity.pdbx_description
1 polymer ?
#
loop_
_entity_poly.entity_id
_entity_poly.type
_entity_poly.pdbx_seq_one_letter_code
_entity_poly.pdbx_strand_id
1 'polypeptide(L)'
;FVEYSKNYGCDCGITVCGQYDEENEFHVEYTFPFFRGTGITTQEHVVVERHSEKESYAGACDDLRLGVTLIFYLQNLAEYMQEKYKGLKDPGDRPVTVSGLASEGKILFPLQKDKEAVKVERELSKNRTNLIAAARNGDEEAMESLTMEDMDTYSMISQRIVTDDVLTIVDSYFMPYGIECDQYNVLGEILDIMKFKNILTGEEICQMTIESNDIQFDICINSKDLLGEPAVGRRFKGTIWLQGQLHY
;
A
#
# COMPACT_ATOMS: atom_id res chain seq x y z
N PHE A 1 0.84 -20.64 18.13
CA PHE A 1 0.07 -19.94 17.08
C PHE A 1 0.48 -20.48 15.71
N VAL A 2 -0.49 -20.75 14.85
CA VAL A 2 -0.30 -21.37 13.53
C VAL A 2 -1.20 -20.67 12.51
N GLU A 3 -0.70 -20.53 11.29
CA GLU A 3 -1.42 -19.99 10.13
C GLU A 3 -1.53 -21.04 9.03
N TYR A 4 -2.74 -21.28 8.55
CA TYR A 4 -3.01 -22.14 7.41
C TYR A 4 -3.58 -21.31 6.26
N SER A 5 -2.81 -21.19 5.19
CA SER A 5 -3.23 -20.43 3.99
C SER A 5 -3.63 -21.37 2.86
N LYS A 6 -4.73 -21.05 2.20
CA LYS A 6 -5.16 -21.72 0.97
C LYS A 6 -5.26 -20.70 -0.16
N ASN A 7 -4.47 -20.95 -1.21
CA ASN A 7 -4.45 -20.13 -2.41
C ASN A 7 -5.55 -20.55 -3.37
N TYR A 8 -6.29 -19.57 -3.91
CA TYR A 8 -7.36 -19.77 -4.89
C TYR A 8 -7.03 -19.19 -6.28
N GLY A 9 -5.78 -18.79 -6.50
CA GLY A 9 -5.23 -18.28 -7.76
C GLY A 9 -4.34 -17.04 -7.55
N CYS A 10 -3.21 -17.00 -8.21
CA CYS A 10 -2.26 -15.86 -8.23
C CYS A 10 -2.03 -15.21 -6.86
N ASP A 11 -1.68 -16.04 -5.88
CA ASP A 11 -1.40 -15.61 -4.51
C ASP A 11 -2.53 -14.84 -3.78
N CYS A 12 -3.77 -15.08 -4.24
CA CYS A 12 -4.99 -14.68 -3.54
C CYS A 12 -5.62 -15.88 -2.83
N GLY A 13 -6.09 -15.70 -1.61
CA GLY A 13 -6.70 -16.80 -0.86
C GLY A 13 -7.24 -16.40 0.50
N ILE A 14 -7.36 -17.40 1.38
CA ILE A 14 -7.80 -17.23 2.76
C ILE A 14 -6.76 -17.84 3.69
N THR A 15 -6.43 -17.13 4.75
CA THR A 15 -5.63 -17.63 5.87
C THR A 15 -6.54 -17.83 7.08
N VAL A 16 -6.37 -18.97 7.74
CA VAL A 16 -6.99 -19.33 9.00
C VAL A 16 -5.91 -19.33 10.07
N CYS A 17 -6.12 -18.56 11.12
CA CYS A 17 -5.19 -18.39 12.24
C CYS A 17 -5.77 -18.99 13.51
N GLY A 18 -4.92 -19.63 14.32
CA GLY A 18 -5.35 -20.25 15.57
C GLY A 18 -4.24 -20.94 16.33
N GLN A 19 -4.63 -21.68 17.34
CA GLN A 19 -3.73 -22.41 18.23
C GLN A 19 -4.20 -23.83 18.42
N TYR A 20 -3.25 -24.72 18.74
CA TYR A 20 -3.56 -26.07 19.23
C TYR A 20 -3.63 -26.04 20.75
N ASP A 21 -4.64 -26.72 21.32
CA ASP A 21 -4.75 -26.95 22.75
C ASP A 21 -3.91 -28.14 23.22
N GLU A 22 -4.03 -28.47 24.48
CA GLU A 22 -3.32 -29.62 25.13
C GLU A 22 -3.77 -31.00 24.57
N GLU A 23 -4.98 -31.05 23.98
CA GLU A 23 -5.56 -32.25 23.38
C GLU A 23 -5.21 -32.34 21.86
N ASN A 24 -4.38 -31.40 21.38
CA ASN A 24 -3.98 -31.24 19.98
C ASN A 24 -5.16 -30.98 19.02
N GLU A 25 -6.23 -30.32 19.52
CA GLU A 25 -7.31 -29.81 18.72
C GLU A 25 -7.02 -28.35 18.27
N PHE A 26 -7.28 -28.05 17.00
CA PHE A 26 -7.03 -26.73 16.44
C PHE A 26 -8.21 -25.79 16.68
N HIS A 27 -7.98 -24.72 17.42
CA HIS A 27 -8.95 -23.66 17.68
C HIS A 27 -8.70 -22.45 16.79
N VAL A 28 -9.69 -22.16 15.93
CA VAL A 28 -9.63 -20.99 15.06
C VAL A 28 -9.89 -19.73 15.87
N GLU A 29 -8.98 -18.78 15.81
CA GLU A 29 -9.12 -17.45 16.44
C GLU A 29 -9.74 -16.45 15.44
N TYR A 30 -9.18 -16.39 14.22
CA TYR A 30 -9.69 -15.52 13.17
C TYR A 30 -9.28 -16.02 11.78
N THR A 31 -9.90 -15.44 10.77
CA THR A 31 -9.61 -15.68 9.36
C THR A 31 -9.53 -14.37 8.61
N PHE A 32 -8.69 -14.32 7.59
CA PHE A 32 -8.63 -13.15 6.71
C PHE A 32 -8.37 -13.54 5.25
N PRO A 33 -8.94 -12.79 4.29
CA PRO A 33 -8.55 -12.91 2.90
C PRO A 33 -7.18 -12.28 2.71
N PHE A 34 -6.31 -12.91 1.92
CA PHE A 34 -5.01 -12.37 1.59
C PHE A 34 -4.82 -12.20 0.09
N PHE A 35 -4.01 -11.23 -0.25
CA PHE A 35 -3.34 -11.11 -1.54
C PHE A 35 -1.88 -10.79 -1.28
N ARG A 36 -0.97 -11.63 -1.80
CA ARG A 36 0.47 -11.43 -1.67
C ARG A 36 0.98 -10.72 -2.91
N GLY A 37 1.54 -9.54 -2.70
CA GLY A 37 2.21 -8.78 -3.74
C GLY A 37 3.58 -9.34 -4.09
N THR A 38 4.18 -8.81 -5.13
CA THR A 38 5.51 -9.15 -5.61
C THR A 38 6.50 -8.02 -5.37
N GLY A 39 7.78 -8.36 -5.27
CA GLY A 39 8.84 -7.37 -5.08
C GLY A 39 8.88 -6.76 -3.68
N ILE A 40 9.85 -5.89 -3.47
CA ILE A 40 10.02 -5.14 -2.22
C ILE A 40 9.49 -3.74 -2.41
N THR A 41 8.52 -3.36 -1.59
CA THR A 41 7.91 -2.01 -1.66
C THR A 41 8.75 -0.99 -0.91
N THR A 42 9.20 -1.34 0.30
CA THR A 42 9.99 -0.45 1.15
C THR A 42 10.99 -1.24 2.00
N GLN A 43 12.06 -0.55 2.44
CA GLN A 43 13.06 -1.08 3.37
C GLN A 43 13.18 -0.17 4.60
N GLU A 44 12.19 0.68 4.82
CA GLU A 44 12.16 1.58 5.97
C GLU A 44 11.90 0.81 7.26
N HIS A 45 12.23 1.45 8.39
CA HIS A 45 12.03 0.87 9.71
C HIS A 45 10.57 0.51 9.97
N VAL A 46 10.31 -0.73 10.36
CA VAL A 46 8.96 -1.22 10.63
C VAL A 46 8.79 -1.54 12.11
N VAL A 47 7.73 -1.01 12.68
CA VAL A 47 7.24 -1.39 14.01
C VAL A 47 6.01 -2.28 13.86
N VAL A 48 5.96 -3.38 14.61
CA VAL A 48 4.81 -4.29 14.61
C VAL A 48 4.08 -4.20 15.93
N GLU A 49 2.82 -3.82 15.88
CA GLU A 49 1.96 -3.66 17.04
C GLU A 49 0.70 -4.53 16.93
N ARG A 50 0.18 -4.98 18.08
CA ARG A 50 -1.09 -5.70 18.15
C ARG A 50 -2.24 -4.70 18.05
N HIS A 51 -3.24 -4.99 17.24
CA HIS A 51 -4.50 -4.24 17.24
C HIS A 51 -5.17 -4.32 18.63
N SER A 52 -5.64 -3.18 19.14
CA SER A 52 -6.25 -3.12 20.48
C SER A 52 -7.55 -3.91 20.60
N GLU A 53 -8.29 -4.06 19.52
CA GLU A 53 -9.62 -4.69 19.48
C GLU A 53 -9.66 -6.01 18.71
N LYS A 54 -8.56 -6.41 18.06
CA LYS A 54 -8.49 -7.62 17.23
C LYS A 54 -7.28 -8.47 17.63
N GLU A 55 -7.37 -9.77 17.44
CA GLU A 55 -6.22 -10.68 17.63
C GLU A 55 -5.17 -10.58 16.50
N SER A 56 -5.30 -9.58 15.61
CA SER A 56 -4.41 -9.32 14.49
C SER A 56 -3.33 -8.31 14.84
N TYR A 57 -2.30 -8.24 14.01
CA TYR A 57 -1.19 -7.31 14.14
C TYR A 57 -1.07 -6.41 12.92
N ALA A 58 -0.66 -5.18 13.17
CA ALA A 58 -0.35 -4.21 12.13
C ALA A 58 1.14 -3.92 12.09
N GLY A 59 1.69 -3.77 10.89
CA GLY A 59 2.98 -3.15 10.68
C GLY A 59 2.81 -1.66 10.42
N ALA A 60 3.68 -0.85 10.97
CA ALA A 60 3.74 0.58 10.73
C ALA A 60 5.14 0.98 10.27
N CYS A 61 5.26 1.72 9.17
CA CYS A 61 6.52 2.27 8.71
C CYS A 61 6.34 3.70 8.18
N ASP A 62 7.37 4.53 8.39
CA ASP A 62 7.41 5.91 7.92
C ASP A 62 8.15 6.00 6.60
N ASP A 63 7.46 5.71 5.50
CA ASP A 63 8.03 5.88 4.17
C ASP A 63 7.97 7.36 3.75
N LEU A 64 9.14 7.97 3.58
CA LEU A 64 9.27 9.40 3.28
C LEU A 64 8.59 9.80 1.97
N ARG A 65 8.45 8.87 1.02
CA ARG A 65 7.81 9.11 -0.28
C ARG A 65 6.31 9.40 -0.13
N LEU A 66 5.68 8.81 0.88
CA LEU A 66 4.25 8.97 1.12
C LEU A 66 3.89 10.19 1.96
N GLY A 67 4.84 10.66 2.79
CA GLY A 67 4.60 11.76 3.72
C GLY A 67 3.65 11.44 4.88
N VAL A 68 3.22 10.18 5.00
CA VAL A 68 2.37 9.66 6.08
C VAL A 68 2.91 8.32 6.55
N THR A 69 2.64 7.96 7.80
CA THR A 69 2.93 6.62 8.31
C THR A 69 2.08 5.59 7.58
N LEU A 70 2.73 4.64 6.93
CA LEU A 70 2.09 3.52 6.26
C LEU A 70 1.75 2.47 7.30
N ILE A 71 0.46 2.19 7.47
CA ILE A 71 -0.04 1.15 8.37
C ILE A 71 -0.66 0.04 7.53
N PHE A 72 -0.27 -1.19 7.76
CA PHE A 72 -0.74 -2.33 6.99
C PHE A 72 -1.05 -3.53 7.89
N TYR A 73 -2.00 -4.36 7.47
CA TYR A 73 -2.30 -5.63 8.13
C TYR A 73 -1.14 -6.62 7.90
N LEU A 74 -0.59 -7.19 8.98
CA LEU A 74 0.53 -8.14 8.88
C LEU A 74 0.03 -9.52 8.46
N GLN A 75 0.48 -9.99 7.28
CA GLN A 75 0.05 -11.28 6.71
C GLN A 75 0.80 -12.50 7.25
N ASN A 76 2.04 -12.33 7.72
CA ASN A 76 2.92 -13.42 8.16
C ASN A 76 3.24 -13.33 9.66
N LEU A 77 2.18 -13.25 10.47
CA LEU A 77 2.31 -13.12 11.92
C LEU A 77 3.01 -14.32 12.55
N ALA A 78 2.74 -15.55 12.11
CA ALA A 78 3.36 -16.75 12.67
C ALA A 78 4.88 -16.72 12.47
N GLU A 79 5.35 -16.29 11.32
CA GLU A 79 6.78 -16.12 11.03
C GLU A 79 7.39 -15.02 11.91
N TYR A 80 6.74 -13.86 12.01
CA TYR A 80 7.15 -12.77 12.91
C TYR A 80 7.28 -13.25 14.36
N MET A 81 6.32 -14.01 14.87
CA MET A 81 6.34 -14.55 16.22
C MET A 81 7.48 -15.55 16.44
N GLN A 82 7.78 -16.39 15.43
CA GLN A 82 8.91 -17.30 15.49
C GLN A 82 10.25 -16.56 15.58
N GLU A 83 10.43 -15.54 14.77
CA GLU A 83 11.66 -14.73 14.77
C GLU A 83 11.81 -13.94 16.08
N LYS A 84 10.71 -13.39 16.59
CA LYS A 84 10.68 -12.75 17.91
C LYS A 84 11.06 -13.71 19.04
N TYR A 85 10.57 -14.95 18.99
CA TYR A 85 10.94 -15.99 19.97
C TYR A 85 12.41 -16.39 19.88
N LYS A 86 13.01 -16.38 18.69
CA LYS A 86 14.46 -16.61 18.49
C LYS A 86 15.34 -15.44 18.99
N GLY A 87 14.75 -14.38 19.47
CA GLY A 87 15.45 -13.22 20.06
C GLY A 87 15.51 -11.98 19.18
N LEU A 88 14.76 -11.94 18.11
CA LEU A 88 14.56 -10.70 17.34
C LEU A 88 13.79 -9.71 18.23
N LYS A 89 14.46 -8.62 18.63
CA LYS A 89 13.84 -7.61 19.52
C LYS A 89 12.91 -6.66 18.78
N ASP A 90 13.26 -6.35 17.53
CA ASP A 90 12.56 -5.41 16.65
C ASP A 90 12.72 -5.89 15.20
N PRO A 91 11.67 -5.86 14.36
CA PRO A 91 11.81 -6.11 12.94
C PRO A 91 12.85 -5.19 12.27
N GLY A 92 12.97 -3.93 12.75
CA GLY A 92 13.95 -2.97 12.27
C GLY A 92 13.78 -2.66 10.79
N ASP A 93 14.90 -2.46 10.10
CA ASP A 93 14.95 -2.15 8.67
C ASP A 93 14.79 -3.43 7.82
N ARG A 94 13.64 -4.08 7.94
CA ARG A 94 13.32 -5.28 7.17
C ARG A 94 12.61 -4.91 5.88
N PRO A 95 12.96 -5.61 4.78
CA PRO A 95 12.21 -5.43 3.55
C PRO A 95 10.74 -5.81 3.72
N VAL A 96 9.86 -4.97 3.20
CA VAL A 96 8.41 -5.17 3.23
C VAL A 96 7.87 -5.21 1.81
N THR A 97 7.03 -6.20 1.54
CA THR A 97 6.15 -6.20 0.39
C THR A 97 4.76 -5.82 0.86
N VAL A 98 4.21 -4.72 0.35
CA VAL A 98 2.80 -4.39 0.58
C VAL A 98 1.95 -4.74 -0.63
N SER A 99 0.69 -5.02 -0.37
CA SER A 99 -0.31 -5.35 -1.38
C SER A 99 -1.68 -4.81 -0.96
N GLY A 100 -2.55 -4.54 -1.93
CA GLY A 100 -3.87 -4.01 -1.70
C GLY A 100 -4.98 -4.95 -2.14
N LEU A 101 -5.91 -5.26 -1.24
CA LEU A 101 -7.20 -5.83 -1.60
C LEU A 101 -8.18 -4.69 -1.84
N ALA A 102 -8.57 -4.47 -3.11
CA ALA A 102 -9.49 -3.40 -3.44
C ALA A 102 -10.96 -3.86 -3.32
N SER A 103 -11.76 -3.08 -2.62
CA SER A 103 -13.20 -3.27 -2.49
C SER A 103 -13.99 -2.66 -3.64
N GLU A 104 -13.48 -1.58 -4.22
CA GLU A 104 -14.04 -0.88 -5.38
C GLU A 104 -12.93 -0.16 -6.15
N GLY A 105 -13.14 0.01 -7.44
CA GLY A 105 -12.16 0.68 -8.28
C GLY A 105 -12.73 1.29 -9.55
N LYS A 106 -12.05 2.32 -10.06
CA LYS A 106 -12.33 3.00 -11.33
C LYS A 106 -11.06 3.15 -12.13
N ILE A 107 -11.17 2.94 -13.43
CA ILE A 107 -10.08 3.18 -14.37
C ILE A 107 -10.24 4.57 -14.97
N LEU A 108 -9.22 5.39 -14.82
CA LEU A 108 -9.15 6.74 -15.38
C LEU A 108 -8.19 6.77 -16.57
N PHE A 109 -8.41 7.72 -17.46
CA PHE A 109 -7.49 7.95 -18.57
C PHE A 109 -6.12 8.42 -18.06
N PRO A 110 -5.04 8.14 -18.82
CA PRO A 110 -3.72 8.67 -18.51
C PRO A 110 -3.71 10.18 -18.58
N LEU A 111 -2.87 10.81 -17.78
CA LEU A 111 -2.54 12.22 -17.99
C LEU A 111 -1.57 12.34 -19.14
N GLN A 112 -1.81 13.32 -20.01
CA GLN A 112 -0.86 13.66 -21.07
C GLN A 112 0.32 14.39 -20.41
N LYS A 113 1.39 13.65 -20.15
CA LYS A 113 2.65 14.22 -19.65
C LYS A 113 3.67 14.24 -20.79
N ASP A 114 4.35 15.37 -20.94
CA ASP A 114 5.55 15.43 -21.77
C ASP A 114 6.68 14.66 -21.09
N LYS A 115 7.49 13.92 -21.86
CA LYS A 115 8.62 13.13 -21.32
C LYS A 115 9.65 13.98 -20.57
N GLU A 116 9.79 15.24 -20.93
CA GLU A 116 10.64 16.20 -20.20
C GLU A 116 10.02 16.57 -18.86
N ALA A 117 8.71 16.80 -18.81
CA ALA A 117 7.99 17.08 -17.57
C ALA A 117 8.09 15.93 -16.56
N VAL A 118 7.98 14.67 -17.02
CA VAL A 118 8.13 13.48 -16.16
C VAL A 118 9.52 13.39 -15.53
N LYS A 119 10.59 13.74 -16.26
CA LYS A 119 11.95 13.73 -15.71
C LYS A 119 12.13 14.81 -14.64
N VAL A 120 11.64 16.01 -14.92
CA VAL A 120 11.70 17.14 -13.98
C VAL A 120 10.92 16.80 -12.71
N GLU A 121 9.75 16.20 -12.83
CA GLU A 121 8.93 15.80 -11.70
C GLU A 121 9.62 14.74 -10.82
N ARG A 122 10.25 13.72 -11.42
CA ARG A 122 11.04 12.73 -10.66
C ARG A 122 12.25 13.34 -9.94
N GLU A 123 12.91 14.33 -10.52
CA GLU A 123 13.99 15.03 -9.86
C GLU A 123 13.48 15.89 -8.69
N LEU A 124 12.35 16.56 -8.89
CA LEU A 124 11.69 17.34 -7.83
C LEU A 124 11.23 16.46 -6.68
N SER A 125 10.63 15.29 -6.97
CA SER A 125 10.22 14.31 -5.95
C SER A 125 11.41 13.82 -5.12
N LYS A 126 12.54 13.48 -5.76
CA LYS A 126 13.76 13.10 -5.04
C LYS A 126 14.30 14.23 -4.17
N ASN A 127 14.31 15.45 -4.68
CA ASN A 127 14.77 16.61 -3.90
C ASN A 127 13.87 16.84 -2.69
N ARG A 128 12.55 16.74 -2.88
CA ARG A 128 11.57 16.85 -1.79
C ARG A 128 11.77 15.77 -0.72
N THR A 129 12.01 14.51 -1.12
CA THR A 129 12.31 13.42 -0.18
C THR A 129 13.56 13.72 0.65
N ASN A 130 14.61 14.26 0.02
CA ASN A 130 15.82 14.66 0.72
C ASN A 130 15.57 15.82 1.70
N LEU A 131 14.78 16.82 1.32
CA LEU A 131 14.37 17.93 2.18
C LEU A 131 13.56 17.46 3.39
N ILE A 132 12.62 16.51 3.19
CA ILE A 132 11.84 15.90 4.27
C ILE A 132 12.77 15.17 5.25
N ALA A 133 13.74 14.40 4.74
CA ALA A 133 14.71 13.70 5.57
C ALA A 133 15.57 14.68 6.38
N ALA A 134 16.05 15.79 5.78
CA ALA A 134 16.80 16.82 6.46
C ALA A 134 15.97 17.55 7.53
N ALA A 135 14.73 17.91 7.20
CA ALA A 135 13.80 18.56 8.13
C ALA A 135 13.49 17.69 9.36
N ARG A 136 13.32 16.37 9.18
CA ARG A 136 13.16 15.41 10.29
C ARG A 136 14.39 15.34 11.21
N ASN A 137 15.58 15.61 10.67
CA ASN A 137 16.83 15.72 11.44
C ASN A 137 17.04 17.11 12.08
N GLY A 138 16.07 18.02 11.96
CA GLY A 138 16.09 19.32 12.60
C GLY A 138 16.74 20.43 11.76
N ASP A 139 16.87 20.24 10.45
CA ASP A 139 17.39 21.26 9.54
C ASP A 139 16.33 22.34 9.30
N GLU A 140 16.56 23.55 9.83
CA GLU A 140 15.62 24.68 9.74
C GLU A 140 15.48 25.21 8.31
N GLU A 141 16.55 25.21 7.50
CA GLU A 141 16.50 25.66 6.11
C GLU A 141 15.66 24.69 5.25
N ALA A 142 15.76 23.38 5.53
CA ALA A 142 14.94 22.38 4.87
C ALA A 142 13.45 22.50 5.24
N MET A 143 13.14 22.80 6.51
CA MET A 143 11.77 23.06 6.96
C MET A 143 11.16 24.31 6.31
N GLU A 144 11.93 25.38 6.20
CA GLU A 144 11.50 26.62 5.55
C GLU A 144 11.26 26.39 4.04
N SER A 145 12.19 25.70 3.37
CA SER A 145 12.06 25.35 1.95
C SER A 145 10.81 24.53 1.67
N LEU A 146 10.53 23.49 2.46
CA LEU A 146 9.32 22.67 2.34
C LEU A 146 8.05 23.50 2.55
N THR A 147 8.06 24.41 3.53
CA THR A 147 6.91 25.27 3.80
C THR A 147 6.60 26.19 2.60
N MET A 148 7.63 26.74 1.97
CA MET A 148 7.48 27.58 0.79
C MET A 148 6.98 26.78 -0.41
N GLU A 149 7.53 25.58 -0.68
CA GLU A 149 7.06 24.68 -1.73
C GLU A 149 5.59 24.28 -1.55
N ASP A 150 5.19 23.98 -0.31
CA ASP A 150 3.80 23.60 0.00
C ASP A 150 2.84 24.78 -0.21
N MET A 151 3.24 26.00 0.16
CA MET A 151 2.43 27.21 -0.09
C MET A 151 2.25 27.49 -1.58
N ASP A 152 3.33 27.36 -2.37
CA ASP A 152 3.29 27.58 -3.82
C ASP A 152 2.42 26.50 -4.50
N THR A 153 2.60 25.24 -4.11
CA THR A 153 1.80 24.12 -4.61
C THR A 153 0.33 24.29 -4.25
N TYR A 154 0.00 24.66 -3.01
CA TYR A 154 -1.36 24.92 -2.58
C TYR A 154 -2.00 26.08 -3.38
N SER A 155 -1.27 27.15 -3.60
CA SER A 155 -1.75 28.31 -4.38
C SER A 155 -2.05 27.93 -5.82
N MET A 156 -1.16 27.17 -6.45
CA MET A 156 -1.29 26.72 -7.84
C MET A 156 -2.49 25.75 -7.99
N ILE A 157 -2.61 24.77 -7.08
CA ILE A 157 -3.72 23.82 -7.10
C ILE A 157 -5.05 24.53 -6.85
N SER A 158 -5.11 25.47 -5.89
CA SER A 158 -6.33 26.22 -5.56
C SER A 158 -6.83 27.04 -6.73
N GLN A 159 -5.94 27.58 -7.54
CA GLN A 159 -6.33 28.30 -8.75
C GLN A 159 -6.86 27.37 -9.85
N ARG A 160 -6.25 26.21 -10.03
CA ARG A 160 -6.62 25.24 -11.06
C ARG A 160 -7.92 24.49 -10.75
N ILE A 161 -8.19 24.18 -9.49
CA ILE A 161 -9.45 23.49 -9.06
C ILE A 161 -10.71 24.30 -9.44
N VAL A 162 -10.60 25.62 -9.59
CA VAL A 162 -11.74 26.46 -9.99
C VAL A 162 -12.16 26.18 -11.45
N THR A 163 -11.23 25.76 -12.31
CA THR A 163 -11.45 25.60 -13.75
C THR A 163 -11.33 24.16 -14.23
N ASP A 164 -10.54 23.35 -13.54
CA ASP A 164 -10.18 22.01 -13.99
C ASP A 164 -10.69 20.95 -13.02
N ASP A 165 -10.95 19.74 -13.53
CA ASP A 165 -11.26 18.59 -12.67
C ASP A 165 -10.02 18.19 -11.85
N VAL A 166 -10.18 17.99 -10.56
CA VAL A 166 -9.12 17.58 -9.63
C VAL A 166 -8.36 16.37 -10.14
N LEU A 167 -9.04 15.41 -10.77
CA LEU A 167 -8.43 14.20 -11.32
C LEU A 167 -7.58 14.47 -12.59
N THR A 168 -7.63 15.67 -13.16
CA THR A 168 -6.74 16.10 -14.25
C THR A 168 -5.51 16.85 -13.73
N ILE A 169 -5.54 17.26 -12.46
CA ILE A 169 -4.47 18.03 -11.82
C ILE A 169 -3.57 17.10 -11.00
N VAL A 170 -4.18 16.15 -10.27
CA VAL A 170 -3.50 15.25 -9.36
C VAL A 170 -3.15 13.95 -10.08
N ASP A 171 -1.87 13.62 -10.13
CA ASP A 171 -1.39 12.42 -10.79
C ASP A 171 -1.64 11.16 -9.99
N SER A 172 -1.23 11.19 -8.73
CA SER A 172 -1.35 10.10 -7.79
C SER A 172 -1.60 10.62 -6.38
N TYR A 173 -2.18 9.78 -5.55
CA TYR A 173 -2.27 9.99 -4.11
C TYR A 173 -2.41 8.66 -3.38
N PHE A 174 -1.97 8.67 -2.14
CA PHE A 174 -2.10 7.58 -1.20
C PHE A 174 -2.57 8.17 0.14
N MET A 175 -3.86 8.04 0.45
CA MET A 175 -4.48 8.71 1.60
C MET A 175 -5.20 7.73 2.51
N PRO A 176 -5.01 7.79 3.84
CA PRO A 176 -5.81 7.03 4.79
C PRO A 176 -7.32 7.23 4.54
N TYR A 177 -8.10 6.17 4.71
CA TYR A 177 -9.53 6.17 4.44
C TYR A 177 -10.32 5.60 5.62
N GLY A 178 -11.35 6.31 6.04
CA GLY A 178 -12.24 5.86 7.11
C GLY A 178 -11.63 5.91 8.50
N ILE A 179 -12.08 5.02 9.36
CA ILE A 179 -11.63 4.87 10.75
C ILE A 179 -10.62 3.72 10.91
N GLU A 180 -10.56 2.81 9.95
CA GLU A 180 -9.61 1.71 9.93
C GLU A 180 -8.25 2.23 9.50
N CYS A 181 -7.21 1.94 10.27
CA CYS A 181 -5.88 2.50 10.05
C CYS A 181 -5.14 1.89 8.86
N ASP A 182 -5.59 0.75 8.35
CA ASP A 182 -5.01 -0.01 7.24
C ASP A 182 -5.82 0.09 5.93
N GLN A 183 -6.81 0.99 5.88
CA GLN A 183 -7.55 1.30 4.66
C GLN A 183 -7.09 2.60 4.03
N TYR A 184 -7.01 2.60 2.70
CA TYR A 184 -6.52 3.73 1.92
C TYR A 184 -7.34 3.97 0.67
N ASN A 185 -7.54 5.25 0.35
CA ASN A 185 -7.88 5.68 -1.00
C ASN A 185 -6.62 5.91 -1.80
N VAL A 186 -6.51 5.23 -2.93
CA VAL A 186 -5.34 5.32 -3.79
C VAL A 186 -5.71 5.78 -5.20
N LEU A 187 -4.82 6.56 -5.79
CA LEU A 187 -4.79 6.90 -7.21
C LEU A 187 -3.36 6.67 -7.68
N GLY A 188 -3.18 5.85 -8.70
CA GLY A 188 -1.86 5.55 -9.23
C GLY A 188 -1.89 5.08 -10.67
N GLU A 189 -0.75 5.17 -11.35
CA GLU A 189 -0.58 4.68 -12.72
C GLU A 189 -0.45 3.15 -12.72
N ILE A 190 -1.10 2.50 -13.68
CA ILE A 190 -1.04 1.06 -13.88
C ILE A 190 0.20 0.73 -14.71
N LEU A 191 1.14 -0.02 -14.11
CA LEU A 191 2.39 -0.45 -14.74
C LEU A 191 2.29 -1.82 -15.39
N ASP A 192 1.52 -2.73 -14.77
CA ASP A 192 1.29 -4.09 -15.28
C ASP A 192 -0.10 -4.60 -14.90
N ILE A 193 -0.59 -5.58 -15.66
CA ILE A 193 -1.93 -6.15 -15.47
C ILE A 193 -1.89 -7.63 -15.71
N MET A 194 -2.52 -8.37 -14.81
CA MET A 194 -2.79 -9.79 -14.97
C MET A 194 -4.25 -10.10 -14.62
N LYS A 195 -4.92 -10.93 -15.42
CA LYS A 195 -6.26 -11.42 -15.14
C LYS A 195 -6.23 -12.92 -14.91
N PHE A 196 -6.91 -13.38 -13.90
CA PHE A 196 -7.02 -14.80 -13.59
C PHE A 196 -8.42 -15.14 -13.03
N LYS A 197 -8.73 -16.42 -12.91
CA LYS A 197 -9.97 -16.87 -12.29
C LYS A 197 -9.71 -17.46 -10.92
N ASN A 198 -10.51 -17.04 -9.97
CA ASN A 198 -10.57 -17.69 -8.66
C ASN A 198 -11.05 -19.14 -8.85
N ILE A 199 -10.22 -20.10 -8.45
CA ILE A 199 -10.53 -21.55 -8.66
C ILE A 199 -11.71 -22.03 -7.82
N LEU A 200 -12.06 -21.34 -6.73
CA LEU A 200 -13.21 -21.70 -5.90
C LEU A 200 -14.53 -21.14 -6.45
N THR A 201 -14.54 -19.85 -6.82
CA THR A 201 -15.77 -19.15 -7.21
C THR A 201 -15.95 -19.04 -8.73
N GLY A 202 -14.87 -19.22 -9.51
CA GLY A 202 -14.85 -19.01 -10.95
C GLY A 202 -14.89 -17.54 -11.37
N GLU A 203 -14.89 -16.60 -10.44
CA GLU A 203 -14.88 -15.16 -10.69
C GLU A 203 -13.56 -14.69 -11.26
N GLU A 204 -13.61 -13.72 -12.16
CA GLU A 204 -12.43 -13.09 -12.71
C GLU A 204 -11.88 -12.05 -11.74
N ILE A 205 -10.60 -12.17 -11.43
CA ILE A 205 -9.83 -11.24 -10.61
C ILE A 205 -8.86 -10.50 -11.51
N CYS A 206 -8.82 -9.20 -11.36
CA CYS A 206 -7.83 -8.33 -12.00
C CYS A 206 -6.77 -7.95 -10.98
N GLN A 207 -5.52 -8.34 -11.25
CA GLN A 207 -4.34 -7.90 -10.54
C GLN A 207 -3.68 -6.79 -11.33
N MET A 208 -3.23 -5.76 -10.66
CA MET A 208 -2.53 -4.63 -11.27
C MET A 208 -1.35 -4.23 -10.39
N THR A 209 -0.19 -4.01 -11.01
CA THR A 209 0.90 -3.31 -10.35
C THR A 209 0.70 -1.81 -10.58
N ILE A 210 0.60 -1.04 -9.51
CA ILE A 210 0.40 0.40 -9.59
C ILE A 210 1.58 1.17 -8.99
N GLU A 211 1.84 2.36 -9.53
CA GLU A 211 2.76 3.35 -8.95
C GLU A 211 1.95 4.51 -8.40
N SER A 212 2.11 4.80 -7.12
CA SER A 212 1.47 5.93 -6.44
C SER A 212 2.47 6.57 -5.48
N ASN A 213 2.70 7.89 -5.59
CA ASN A 213 3.66 8.62 -4.78
C ASN A 213 5.05 7.94 -4.72
N ASP A 214 5.59 7.56 -5.89
CA ASP A 214 6.89 6.88 -6.05
C ASP A 214 7.03 5.52 -5.35
N ILE A 215 5.95 4.92 -4.87
CA ILE A 215 5.93 3.54 -4.43
C ILE A 215 5.20 2.65 -5.42
N GLN A 216 5.75 1.45 -5.63
CA GLN A 216 5.15 0.44 -6.49
C GLN A 216 4.67 -0.72 -5.63
N PHE A 217 3.44 -1.14 -5.85
CA PHE A 217 2.84 -2.28 -5.17
C PHE A 217 1.71 -2.88 -6.00
N ASP A 218 1.36 -4.11 -5.65
CA ASP A 218 0.32 -4.84 -6.34
C ASP A 218 -1.02 -4.66 -5.64
N ILE A 219 -2.08 -4.54 -6.44
CA ILE A 219 -3.46 -4.59 -5.98
C ILE A 219 -4.22 -5.70 -6.70
N CYS A 220 -5.22 -6.26 -6.06
CA CYS A 220 -6.17 -7.12 -6.75
C CYS A 220 -7.61 -6.70 -6.44
N ILE A 221 -8.47 -6.88 -7.45
CA ILE A 221 -9.89 -6.53 -7.40
C ILE A 221 -10.71 -7.55 -8.18
N ASN A 222 -11.91 -7.84 -7.71
CA ASN A 222 -12.87 -8.59 -8.53
C ASN A 222 -13.25 -7.74 -9.75
N SER A 223 -13.19 -8.31 -10.95
CA SER A 223 -13.51 -7.59 -12.19
C SER A 223 -14.91 -6.98 -12.21
N LYS A 224 -15.85 -7.50 -11.38
CA LYS A 224 -17.20 -6.95 -11.23
C LYS A 224 -17.24 -5.62 -10.50
N ASP A 225 -16.27 -5.39 -9.61
CA ASP A 225 -16.19 -4.20 -8.76
C ASP A 225 -15.24 -3.14 -9.35
N LEU A 226 -14.71 -3.41 -10.56
CA LEU A 226 -13.84 -2.51 -11.31
C LEU A 226 -14.64 -1.81 -12.42
N LEU A 227 -14.79 -0.50 -12.30
CA LEU A 227 -15.42 0.33 -13.33
C LEU A 227 -14.42 0.77 -14.40
N GLY A 228 -14.64 0.37 -15.63
CA GLY A 228 -13.78 0.69 -16.77
C GLY A 228 -12.79 -0.42 -17.10
N GLU A 229 -12.12 -0.29 -18.23
CA GLU A 229 -11.18 -1.31 -18.72
C GLU A 229 -9.75 -0.96 -18.30
N PRO A 230 -9.06 -1.80 -17.51
CA PRO A 230 -7.70 -1.58 -17.11
C PRO A 230 -6.75 -1.70 -18.31
N ALA A 231 -5.78 -0.82 -18.41
CA ALA A 231 -4.68 -0.88 -19.37
C ALA A 231 -3.43 -0.20 -18.80
N VAL A 232 -2.26 -0.69 -19.16
CA VAL A 232 -0.97 -0.09 -18.78
C VAL A 232 -0.95 1.38 -19.22
N GLY A 233 -0.48 2.27 -18.35
CA GLY A 233 -0.46 3.71 -18.52
C GLY A 233 -1.79 4.40 -18.18
N ARG A 234 -2.88 3.66 -17.96
CA ARG A 234 -4.09 4.23 -17.34
C ARG A 234 -3.90 4.32 -15.82
N ARG A 235 -4.82 5.00 -15.15
CA ARG A 235 -4.75 5.17 -13.70
C ARG A 235 -5.87 4.40 -13.01
N PHE A 236 -5.51 3.69 -11.96
CA PHE A 236 -6.46 3.10 -11.01
C PHE A 236 -6.77 4.10 -9.90
N LYS A 237 -8.07 4.25 -9.58
CA LYS A 237 -8.56 4.96 -8.41
C LYS A 237 -9.49 4.06 -7.64
N GLY A 238 -9.23 3.82 -6.35
CA GLY A 238 -10.09 2.96 -5.55
C GLY A 238 -9.74 2.96 -4.08
N THR A 239 -10.55 2.23 -3.32
CA THR A 239 -10.34 1.97 -1.89
C THR A 239 -9.70 0.59 -1.74
N ILE A 240 -8.60 0.52 -1.01
CA ILE A 240 -7.87 -0.71 -0.75
C ILE A 240 -7.75 -0.98 0.76
N TRP A 241 -7.79 -2.24 1.13
CA TRP A 241 -7.27 -2.73 2.41
C TRP A 241 -5.81 -3.12 2.22
N LEU A 242 -4.92 -2.40 2.88
CA LEU A 242 -3.49 -2.59 2.74
C LEU A 242 -3.01 -3.73 3.64
N GLN A 243 -2.31 -4.67 3.04
CA GLN A 243 -1.70 -5.82 3.69
C GLN A 243 -0.19 -5.79 3.46
N GLY A 244 0.57 -6.39 4.34
CA GLY A 244 2.01 -6.41 4.21
C GLY A 244 2.64 -7.69 4.71
N GLN A 245 3.77 -8.03 4.12
CA GLN A 245 4.59 -9.18 4.47
C GLN A 245 6.02 -8.73 4.77
N LEU A 246 6.51 -9.09 5.94
CA LEU A 246 7.91 -8.87 6.35
C LEU A 246 8.79 -9.98 5.81
N HIS A 247 9.99 -9.65 5.34
CA HIS A 247 10.99 -10.61 4.86
C HIS A 247 12.14 -10.74 5.87
N TYR A 248 12.48 -11.97 6.25
CA TYR A 248 13.51 -12.30 7.25
C TYR A 248 14.75 -12.92 6.64
#